data_b98eb99bc26fc2e7f74f1aa7ce98190d
#
_entry.id   b98eb99bc26fc2e7f74f1aa7ce98190d
#
_cell.length_a   1.000
_cell.length_b   1.000
_cell.length_c   1.000
_cell.angle_alpha   90.00
_cell.angle_beta   90.00
_cell.angle_gamma   90.00
#
_symmetry.space_group_name_H-M   'P 1'
#
loop_
_entity.id
_entity.type
_entity.pdbx_description
1 polymer ?
#
loop_
_entity_poly.entity_id
_entity_poly.type
_entity_poly.pdbx_seq_one_letter_code
_entity_poly.pdbx_strand_id
1 'polypeptide(L)'
;MKLSFPIAKELPGGIDWITEGLVKRVRGVAFTARIPPQMANRLVDGARGVLNNFLPDVYIFTDHHNGKEGGNSPAYGISLVAETTEGCVLGSDCSSASTRKEREKEEDEGRLLLDHRGGKNTKDHEERREDEENADEEDQSQKTPEDYGRECAEALVSEIQRGGVCDSSHQALVLTLLACSPDQICRVRLGQLTPRSIQCLRTIRAFFGVTFNIQPEPESGTVFLSCVGAGMRNVAKRAT
;
A
#
# COMPACT_ATOMS: atom_id res chain seq x y z
N MET A 1 4.97 22.55 -15.58
CA MET A 1 4.71 22.51 -14.13
C MET A 1 6.05 22.53 -13.43
N LYS A 2 6.30 23.49 -12.53
CA LYS A 2 7.55 23.59 -11.75
C LYS A 2 7.27 22.98 -10.38
N LEU A 3 7.80 21.78 -10.13
CA LEU A 3 7.71 21.13 -8.83
C LEU A 3 8.86 21.64 -7.95
N SER A 4 8.54 22.18 -6.79
CA SER A 4 9.52 22.59 -5.80
C SER A 4 9.35 21.72 -4.56
N PHE A 5 10.37 20.90 -4.26
CA PHE A 5 10.39 20.08 -3.06
C PHE A 5 11.25 20.75 -1.98
N PRO A 6 10.78 20.82 -0.74
CA PRO A 6 11.64 21.22 0.36
C PRO A 6 12.76 20.18 0.53
N ILE A 7 14.00 20.62 0.38
CA ILE A 7 15.15 19.75 0.58
C ILE A 7 15.47 19.73 2.08
N ALA A 8 15.18 18.63 2.74
CA ALA A 8 15.55 18.43 4.13
C ALA A 8 17.06 18.10 4.23
N LYS A 9 17.69 18.58 5.29
CA LYS A 9 19.09 18.26 5.60
C LYS A 9 19.23 16.84 6.16
N GLU A 10 18.32 16.48 7.02
CA GLU A 10 18.19 15.16 7.64
C GLU A 10 16.73 14.84 7.90
N LEU A 11 16.41 13.57 8.06
CA LEU A 11 15.07 13.12 8.44
C LEU A 11 14.82 13.43 9.92
N PRO A 12 13.56 13.46 10.36
CA PRO A 12 13.24 13.54 11.78
C PRO A 12 13.85 12.37 12.53
N GLY A 13 14.39 12.62 13.72
CA GLY A 13 14.89 11.59 14.61
C GLY A 13 13.97 11.33 15.78
N GLY A 14 14.17 10.22 16.48
CA GLY A 14 13.40 9.89 17.68
C GLY A 14 11.91 9.64 17.40
N ILE A 15 11.59 9.03 16.27
CA ILE A 15 10.22 8.75 15.85
C ILE A 15 9.63 7.68 16.76
N ASP A 16 8.49 8.00 17.41
CA ASP A 16 7.72 7.09 18.25
C ASP A 16 6.29 6.98 17.67
N TRP A 17 6.11 6.06 16.76
CA TRP A 17 4.88 5.90 16.00
C TRP A 17 4.25 4.53 16.30
N ILE A 18 3.61 4.45 17.46
CA ILE A 18 3.12 3.18 18.04
C ILE A 18 1.61 3.14 18.25
N THR A 19 0.94 4.30 18.24
CA THR A 19 -0.50 4.40 18.48
C THR A 19 -1.22 4.66 17.17
N GLU A 20 -2.08 3.74 16.74
CA GLU A 20 -2.84 3.86 15.49
C GLU A 20 -4.07 4.77 15.62
N GLY A 21 -4.69 4.77 16.80
CA GLY A 21 -5.94 5.49 17.05
C GLY A 21 -7.16 4.83 16.40
N LEU A 22 -8.29 5.53 16.39
CA LEU A 22 -9.53 5.10 15.77
C LEU A 22 -9.72 5.82 14.42
N VAL A 23 -10.24 5.12 13.41
CA VAL A 23 -10.56 5.76 12.13
C VAL A 23 -11.68 6.77 12.33
N LYS A 24 -11.43 8.02 11.95
CA LYS A 24 -12.38 9.13 12.09
C LYS A 24 -13.08 9.48 10.79
N ARG A 25 -12.44 9.29 9.65
CA ARG A 25 -12.97 9.63 8.33
C ARG A 25 -12.29 8.88 7.20
N VAL A 26 -12.99 8.75 6.05
CA VAL A 26 -12.43 8.30 4.79
C VAL A 26 -12.54 9.41 3.76
N ARG A 27 -11.47 9.61 3.01
CA ARG A 27 -11.39 10.50 1.85
C ARG A 27 -10.95 9.70 0.64
N GLY A 28 -11.40 10.11 -0.54
CA GLY A 28 -11.00 9.41 -1.76
C GLY A 28 -11.17 10.23 -3.01
N VAL A 29 -10.61 9.71 -4.09
CA VAL A 29 -10.77 10.24 -5.45
C VAL A 29 -11.10 9.09 -6.38
N ALA A 30 -12.24 9.19 -7.08
CA ALA A 30 -12.58 8.32 -8.19
C ALA A 30 -12.27 9.06 -9.49
N PHE A 31 -11.42 8.53 -10.33
CA PHE A 31 -10.98 9.19 -11.55
C PHE A 31 -11.41 8.43 -12.81
N THR A 32 -11.62 9.18 -13.89
CA THR A 32 -11.80 8.64 -15.24
C THR A 32 -10.93 9.40 -16.23
N ALA A 33 -10.29 8.66 -17.14
CA ALA A 33 -9.50 9.20 -18.23
C ALA A 33 -10.03 8.67 -19.55
N ARG A 34 -10.48 9.56 -20.47
CA ARG A 34 -11.05 9.21 -21.79
C ARG A 34 -12.26 8.26 -21.74
N ILE A 35 -12.94 8.19 -20.61
CA ILE A 35 -14.12 7.36 -20.35
C ILE A 35 -15.21 8.29 -19.79
N PRO A 36 -16.51 8.01 -20.04
CA PRO A 36 -17.58 8.85 -19.54
C PRO A 36 -17.53 9.10 -18.04
N PRO A 37 -17.79 10.35 -17.55
CA PRO A 37 -17.74 10.70 -16.13
C PRO A 37 -18.65 9.86 -15.25
N GLN A 38 -19.72 9.29 -15.81
CA GLN A 38 -20.67 8.41 -15.10
C GLN A 38 -19.97 7.18 -14.47
N MET A 39 -18.86 6.73 -15.05
CA MET A 39 -18.08 5.61 -14.49
C MET A 39 -17.44 5.96 -13.14
N ALA A 40 -17.04 7.22 -12.93
CA ALA A 40 -16.55 7.67 -11.63
C ALA A 40 -17.65 7.61 -10.56
N ASN A 41 -18.88 8.00 -10.90
CA ASN A 41 -20.01 7.93 -9.97
C ASN A 41 -20.30 6.47 -9.57
N ARG A 42 -20.26 5.54 -10.52
CA ARG A 42 -20.45 4.11 -10.28
C ARG A 42 -19.39 3.53 -9.34
N LEU A 43 -18.11 3.93 -9.51
CA LEU A 43 -17.03 3.59 -8.55
C LEU A 43 -17.36 4.10 -7.14
N VAL A 44 -17.79 5.35 -7.04
CA VAL A 44 -18.16 5.97 -5.75
C VAL A 44 -19.32 5.22 -5.10
N ASP A 45 -20.35 4.87 -5.87
CA ASP A 45 -21.53 4.15 -5.34
C ASP A 45 -21.14 2.77 -4.82
N GLY A 46 -20.29 2.02 -5.54
CA GLY A 46 -19.75 0.75 -5.10
C GLY A 46 -18.96 0.86 -3.78
N ALA A 47 -18.05 1.85 -3.69
CA ALA A 47 -17.26 2.07 -2.48
C ALA A 47 -18.09 2.51 -1.28
N ARG A 48 -19.05 3.43 -1.48
CA ARG A 48 -19.96 3.89 -0.42
C ARG A 48 -20.88 2.78 0.08
N GLY A 49 -21.27 1.84 -0.75
CA GLY A 49 -22.07 0.68 -0.36
C GLY A 49 -21.40 -0.16 0.73
N VAL A 50 -20.08 -0.18 0.77
CA VAL A 50 -19.30 -0.84 1.83
C VAL A 50 -19.03 0.11 2.98
N LEU A 51 -18.42 1.27 2.72
CA LEU A 51 -17.86 2.15 3.74
C LEU A 51 -18.91 2.78 4.65
N ASN A 52 -20.10 3.13 4.13
CA ASN A 52 -21.17 3.75 4.92
C ASN A 52 -21.75 2.83 6.00
N ASN A 53 -21.49 1.52 5.91
CA ASN A 53 -21.87 0.56 6.96
C ASN A 53 -20.98 0.68 8.22
N PHE A 54 -19.79 1.26 8.08
CA PHE A 54 -18.79 1.32 9.15
C PHE A 54 -18.53 2.75 9.63
N LEU A 55 -18.60 3.74 8.74
CA LEU A 55 -18.18 5.12 8.99
C LEU A 55 -19.18 6.12 8.43
N PRO A 56 -19.57 7.13 9.23
CA PRO A 56 -20.48 8.18 8.77
C PRO A 56 -19.79 9.26 7.92
N ASP A 57 -18.50 9.50 8.10
CA ASP A 57 -17.75 10.55 7.41
C ASP A 57 -16.91 9.97 6.26
N VAL A 58 -17.59 9.68 5.14
CA VAL A 58 -17.02 9.20 3.91
C VAL A 58 -17.24 10.22 2.80
N TYR A 59 -16.14 10.79 2.27
CA TYR A 59 -16.20 11.74 1.16
C TYR A 59 -15.24 11.35 0.03
N ILE A 60 -15.81 11.06 -1.15
CA ILE A 60 -15.07 10.64 -2.35
C ILE A 60 -15.34 11.66 -3.45
N PHE A 61 -14.28 12.31 -3.92
CA PHE A 61 -14.33 13.25 -5.04
C PHE A 61 -14.33 12.48 -6.36
N THR A 62 -14.95 13.07 -7.38
CA THR A 62 -14.84 12.58 -8.75
C THR A 62 -13.93 13.50 -9.55
N ASP A 63 -13.00 12.92 -10.29
CA ASP A 63 -12.08 13.65 -11.18
C ASP A 63 -12.16 13.07 -12.60
N HIS A 64 -12.23 13.96 -13.60
CA HIS A 64 -12.47 13.56 -14.99
C HIS A 64 -11.47 14.22 -15.93
N HIS A 65 -10.67 13.40 -16.61
CA HIS A 65 -9.64 13.86 -17.52
C HIS A 65 -9.98 13.52 -18.97
N ASN A 66 -10.03 14.57 -19.82
CA ASN A 66 -10.26 14.47 -21.25
C ASN A 66 -9.10 15.02 -22.07
N GLY A 67 -9.07 14.71 -23.36
CA GLY A 67 -8.14 15.26 -24.31
C GLY A 67 -6.68 14.95 -23.93
N LYS A 68 -5.83 15.99 -23.89
CA LYS A 68 -4.40 15.86 -23.58
C LYS A 68 -4.12 15.51 -22.13
N GLU A 69 -4.99 15.91 -21.20
CA GLU A 69 -4.83 15.64 -19.77
C GLU A 69 -5.15 14.17 -19.42
N GLY A 70 -6.01 13.51 -20.20
CA GLY A 70 -6.37 12.11 -20.03
C GLY A 70 -5.33 11.10 -20.54
N GLY A 71 -4.15 11.56 -20.98
CA GLY A 71 -3.11 10.66 -21.51
C GLY A 71 -3.53 9.95 -22.82
N ASN A 72 -2.94 8.79 -23.11
CA ASN A 72 -3.18 8.04 -24.34
C ASN A 72 -4.16 6.88 -24.19
N SER A 73 -4.30 6.32 -22.99
CA SER A 73 -5.10 5.13 -22.73
C SER A 73 -6.36 5.46 -21.95
N PRO A 74 -7.52 4.85 -22.30
CA PRO A 74 -8.72 4.93 -21.44
C PRO A 74 -8.48 4.17 -20.14
N ALA A 75 -8.85 4.79 -19.01
CA ALA A 75 -8.73 4.16 -17.70
C ALA A 75 -9.71 4.78 -16.69
N TYR A 76 -10.06 4.04 -15.66
CA TYR A 76 -10.76 4.53 -14.48
C TYR A 76 -10.24 3.81 -13.24
N GLY A 77 -10.41 4.45 -12.10
CA GLY A 77 -9.98 3.88 -10.84
C GLY A 77 -10.41 4.72 -9.65
N ILE A 78 -10.15 4.21 -8.48
CA ILE A 78 -10.48 4.83 -7.22
C ILE A 78 -9.32 4.68 -6.24
N SER A 79 -9.02 5.75 -5.51
CA SER A 79 -8.06 5.75 -4.42
C SER A 79 -8.76 6.21 -3.15
N LEU A 80 -8.63 5.45 -2.08
CA LEU A 80 -9.28 5.68 -0.80
C LEU A 80 -8.23 5.80 0.31
N VAL A 81 -8.47 6.69 1.25
CA VAL A 81 -7.59 6.95 2.39
C VAL A 81 -8.41 7.08 3.66
N ALA A 82 -8.10 6.25 4.64
CA ALA A 82 -8.63 6.35 5.99
C ALA A 82 -7.68 7.15 6.88
N GLU A 83 -8.20 8.14 7.59
CA GLU A 83 -7.47 8.92 8.57
C GLU A 83 -7.91 8.57 9.98
N THR A 84 -6.96 8.43 10.91
CA THR A 84 -7.23 8.12 12.30
C THR A 84 -7.18 9.34 13.20
N THR A 85 -7.60 9.18 14.46
CA THR A 85 -7.54 10.23 15.50
C THR A 85 -6.10 10.61 15.84
N GLU A 86 -5.16 9.68 15.73
CA GLU A 86 -3.73 9.88 15.99
C GLU A 86 -2.95 10.37 14.75
N GLY A 87 -3.66 10.61 13.63
CA GLY A 87 -3.06 11.12 12.40
C GLY A 87 -2.42 10.05 11.53
N CYS A 88 -2.67 8.76 11.79
CA CYS A 88 -2.26 7.69 10.89
C CYS A 88 -3.11 7.72 9.62
N VAL A 89 -2.51 7.29 8.52
CA VAL A 89 -3.10 7.29 7.19
C VAL A 89 -2.95 5.89 6.60
N LEU A 90 -4.07 5.27 6.24
CA LEU A 90 -4.13 3.96 5.60
C LEU A 90 -4.75 4.13 4.22
N GLY A 91 -4.12 3.59 3.18
CA GLY A 91 -4.55 3.74 1.80
C GLY A 91 -4.92 2.42 1.13
N SER A 92 -5.81 2.52 0.14
CA SER A 92 -6.10 1.46 -0.82
C SER A 92 -6.45 2.08 -2.17
N ASP A 93 -6.05 1.43 -3.25
CA ASP A 93 -6.35 1.87 -4.61
C ASP A 93 -6.68 0.69 -5.52
N CYS A 94 -7.59 0.92 -6.47
CA CYS A 94 -7.96 -0.01 -7.51
C CYS A 94 -8.15 0.73 -8.83
N SER A 95 -7.71 0.11 -9.93
CA SER A 95 -7.90 0.67 -11.27
C SER A 95 -8.24 -0.40 -12.30
N SER A 96 -8.90 -0.01 -13.38
CA SER A 96 -9.23 -0.91 -14.51
C SER A 96 -8.01 -1.45 -15.25
N ALA A 97 -6.83 -0.85 -15.04
CA ALA A 97 -5.55 -1.32 -15.58
C ALA A 97 -4.77 -2.21 -14.60
N SER A 98 -5.19 -2.25 -13.34
CA SER A 98 -4.59 -3.11 -12.31
C SER A 98 -5.08 -4.54 -12.51
N THR A 99 -4.39 -5.29 -13.33
CA THR A 99 -4.65 -6.71 -13.47
C THR A 99 -4.19 -7.42 -12.21
N ARG A 100 -5.02 -8.34 -11.71
CA ARG A 100 -4.73 -9.27 -10.61
C ARG A 100 -3.35 -9.95 -10.75
N LYS A 101 -2.85 -10.10 -11.97
CA LYS A 101 -1.50 -10.60 -12.31
C LYS A 101 -0.34 -9.87 -11.63
N GLU A 102 -0.49 -8.59 -11.28
CA GLU A 102 0.59 -7.86 -10.57
C GLU A 102 0.62 -8.23 -9.08
N ARG A 103 -0.54 -8.41 -8.46
CA ARG A 103 -0.63 -8.83 -7.04
C ARG A 103 -0.18 -10.28 -6.84
N GLU A 104 -0.58 -11.18 -7.72
CA GLU A 104 -0.19 -12.59 -7.68
C GLU A 104 1.30 -12.78 -7.98
N LYS A 105 1.89 -11.98 -8.86
CA LYS A 105 3.35 -11.97 -9.05
C LYS A 105 4.11 -11.52 -7.79
N GLU A 106 3.61 -10.52 -7.06
CA GLU A 106 4.23 -10.10 -5.80
C GLU A 106 4.07 -11.17 -4.70
N GLU A 107 2.96 -11.90 -4.67
CA GLU A 107 2.74 -13.01 -3.75
C GLU A 107 3.56 -14.25 -4.13
N ASP A 108 3.68 -14.58 -5.42
CA ASP A 108 4.46 -15.72 -5.93
C ASP A 108 5.96 -15.45 -5.86
N GLU A 109 6.44 -14.23 -6.12
CA GLU A 109 7.83 -13.84 -5.86
C GLU A 109 8.17 -13.93 -4.36
N GLY A 110 7.23 -13.58 -3.49
CA GLY A 110 7.36 -13.76 -2.04
C GLY A 110 7.43 -15.24 -1.64
N ARG A 111 6.69 -16.12 -2.31
CA ARG A 111 6.65 -17.55 -2.07
C ARG A 111 7.89 -18.28 -2.61
N LEU A 112 8.36 -17.90 -3.79
CA LEU A 112 9.61 -18.42 -4.39
C LEU A 112 10.85 -18.08 -3.55
N LEU A 113 10.86 -16.95 -2.87
CA LEU A 113 11.95 -16.54 -1.97
C LEU A 113 11.94 -17.33 -0.65
N LEU A 114 10.83 -17.95 -0.27
CA LEU A 114 10.72 -18.81 0.91
C LEU A 114 11.08 -20.28 0.63
N ASP A 115 10.93 -20.74 -0.62
CA ASP A 115 10.99 -22.17 -0.99
C ASP A 115 12.34 -22.65 -1.57
N HIS A 116 13.42 -21.89 -1.42
CA HIS A 116 14.77 -22.33 -1.79
C HIS A 116 15.35 -23.44 -0.88
N ARG A 117 14.49 -24.22 -0.20
CA ARG A 117 14.88 -25.38 0.63
C ARG A 117 14.16 -26.69 0.28
N GLY A 118 13.84 -26.97 -0.96
CA GLY A 118 13.29 -28.30 -1.27
C GLY A 118 13.08 -28.49 -2.76
N GLY A 119 13.98 -29.21 -3.41
CA GLY A 119 13.82 -29.55 -4.82
C GLY A 119 12.75 -30.62 -5.04
N LYS A 120 12.06 -30.51 -6.16
CA LYS A 120 11.61 -31.49 -7.16
C LYS A 120 10.19 -31.25 -7.68
N ASN A 121 10.11 -31.35 -9.01
CA ASN A 121 8.97 -31.54 -9.92
C ASN A 121 8.34 -30.26 -10.53
N THR A 122 8.95 -29.84 -11.64
CA THR A 122 8.54 -28.69 -12.45
C THR A 122 7.55 -28.99 -13.60
N LYS A 123 7.19 -30.25 -13.87
CA LYS A 123 6.34 -30.57 -15.06
C LYS A 123 4.84 -30.54 -14.80
N ASP A 124 4.37 -30.87 -13.60
CA ASP A 124 2.94 -30.94 -13.30
C ASP A 124 2.33 -29.56 -12.96
N HIS A 125 3.16 -28.52 -12.85
CA HIS A 125 2.73 -27.16 -12.55
C HIS A 125 2.47 -26.28 -13.78
N GLU A 126 3.02 -26.62 -14.96
CA GLU A 126 2.83 -25.82 -16.17
C GLU A 126 1.45 -26.03 -16.78
N GLU A 127 0.96 -27.28 -16.86
CA GLU A 127 -0.38 -27.57 -17.41
C GLU A 127 -1.52 -26.99 -16.54
N ARG A 128 -1.37 -26.97 -15.20
CA ARG A 128 -2.36 -26.35 -14.30
C ARG A 128 -2.40 -24.83 -14.41
N ARG A 129 -1.28 -24.18 -14.73
CA ARG A 129 -1.20 -22.73 -14.89
C ARG A 129 -1.92 -22.22 -16.13
N GLU A 130 -1.87 -22.97 -17.25
CA GLU A 130 -2.55 -22.58 -18.48
C GLU A 130 -4.08 -22.67 -18.35
N ASP A 131 -4.61 -23.63 -17.59
CA ASP A 131 -6.04 -23.76 -17.34
C ASP A 131 -6.56 -22.69 -16.35
N GLU A 132 -5.78 -22.31 -15.34
CA GLU A 132 -6.10 -21.24 -14.38
C GLU A 132 -5.98 -19.84 -15.03
N GLU A 133 -4.98 -19.60 -15.92
CA GLU A 133 -4.84 -18.34 -16.66
C GLU A 133 -6.03 -18.07 -17.60
N ASN A 134 -6.57 -19.10 -18.25
CA ASN A 134 -7.73 -18.96 -19.15
C ASN A 134 -9.04 -18.70 -18.37
N ALA A 135 -9.23 -19.32 -17.20
CA ALA A 135 -10.39 -19.09 -16.35
C ALA A 135 -10.40 -17.66 -15.75
N ASP A 136 -9.22 -17.13 -15.39
CA ASP A 136 -9.06 -15.78 -14.84
C ASP A 136 -9.26 -14.68 -15.90
N GLU A 137 -8.91 -14.93 -17.18
CA GLU A 137 -9.14 -13.97 -18.27
C GLU A 137 -10.63 -13.81 -18.62
N GLU A 138 -11.45 -14.84 -18.49
CA GLU A 138 -12.89 -14.76 -18.69
C GLU A 138 -13.60 -14.00 -17.55
N ASP A 139 -13.16 -14.13 -16.31
CA ASP A 139 -13.76 -13.46 -15.15
C ASP A 139 -13.41 -11.95 -15.11
N GLN A 140 -12.20 -11.56 -15.56
CA GLN A 140 -11.76 -10.15 -15.58
C GLN A 140 -12.45 -9.31 -16.66
N SER A 141 -12.95 -9.90 -17.75
CA SER A 141 -13.64 -9.17 -18.83
C SER A 141 -15.03 -8.64 -18.40
N GLN A 142 -15.54 -9.04 -17.23
CA GLN A 142 -16.89 -8.72 -16.78
C GLN A 142 -16.98 -7.80 -15.55
N LYS A 143 -15.84 -7.40 -14.91
CA LYS A 143 -15.88 -6.51 -13.74
C LYS A 143 -16.47 -5.16 -14.05
N THR A 144 -17.48 -4.76 -13.29
CA THR A 144 -18.12 -3.46 -13.41
C THR A 144 -17.36 -2.39 -12.61
N PRO A 145 -17.54 -1.08 -12.91
CA PRO A 145 -16.94 -0.01 -12.09
C PRO A 145 -17.35 -0.08 -10.62
N GLU A 146 -18.58 -0.51 -10.33
CA GLU A 146 -19.07 -0.72 -8.96
C GLU A 146 -18.26 -1.80 -8.23
N ASP A 147 -17.86 -2.86 -8.94
CA ASP A 147 -17.07 -3.96 -8.36
C ASP A 147 -15.66 -3.48 -7.99
N TYR A 148 -15.01 -2.64 -8.83
CA TYR A 148 -13.74 -2.00 -8.49
C TYR A 148 -13.88 -1.06 -7.28
N GLY A 149 -14.97 -0.31 -7.20
CA GLY A 149 -15.27 0.55 -6.04
C GLY A 149 -15.44 -0.26 -4.76
N ARG A 150 -16.17 -1.36 -4.84
CA ARG A 150 -16.39 -2.28 -3.72
C ARG A 150 -15.08 -2.93 -3.28
N GLU A 151 -14.31 -3.50 -4.21
CA GLU A 151 -13.03 -4.16 -3.95
C GLU A 151 -12.04 -3.21 -3.26
N CYS A 152 -11.92 -1.97 -3.73
CA CYS A 152 -11.08 -0.97 -3.10
C CYS A 152 -11.50 -0.65 -1.66
N ALA A 153 -12.80 -0.55 -1.42
CA ALA A 153 -13.34 -0.29 -0.09
C ALA A 153 -13.12 -1.49 0.86
N GLU A 154 -13.33 -2.71 0.40
CA GLU A 154 -13.07 -3.94 1.14
C GLU A 154 -11.59 -4.09 1.47
N ALA A 155 -10.71 -3.77 0.52
CA ALA A 155 -9.26 -3.75 0.75
C ALA A 155 -8.89 -2.72 1.82
N LEU A 156 -9.47 -1.50 1.81
CA LEU A 156 -9.24 -0.50 2.84
C LEU A 156 -9.72 -0.98 4.22
N VAL A 157 -10.90 -1.58 4.30
CA VAL A 157 -11.42 -2.17 5.55
C VAL A 157 -10.50 -3.27 6.05
N SER A 158 -9.97 -4.10 5.16
CA SER A 158 -8.99 -5.15 5.51
C SER A 158 -7.69 -4.55 6.08
N GLU A 159 -7.18 -3.44 5.50
CA GLU A 159 -6.01 -2.75 6.05
C GLU A 159 -6.28 -2.17 7.45
N ILE A 160 -7.46 -1.60 7.67
CA ILE A 160 -7.89 -1.11 8.99
C ILE A 160 -7.94 -2.26 10.01
N GLN A 161 -8.46 -3.42 9.62
CA GLN A 161 -8.54 -4.61 10.49
C GLN A 161 -7.18 -5.20 10.85
N ARG A 162 -6.20 -5.11 9.95
CA ARG A 162 -4.81 -5.58 10.19
C ARG A 162 -4.12 -4.77 11.27
N GLY A 163 -4.60 -3.56 11.55
CA GLY A 163 -4.01 -2.65 12.52
C GLY A 163 -2.63 -2.11 12.11
N GLY A 164 -2.05 -1.33 13.00
CA GLY A 164 -0.78 -0.67 12.78
C GLY A 164 -0.93 0.76 12.24
N VAL A 165 0.16 1.49 12.22
CA VAL A 165 0.17 2.94 11.91
C VAL A 165 0.21 3.25 10.43
N CYS A 166 0.48 2.26 9.57
CA CYS A 166 0.42 2.40 8.11
C CYS A 166 -0.08 1.11 7.45
N ASP A 167 -0.60 1.23 6.24
CA ASP A 167 -1.05 0.10 5.43
C ASP A 167 0.11 -0.81 4.96
N SER A 168 -0.24 -1.99 4.48
CA SER A 168 0.71 -3.03 4.08
C SER A 168 1.61 -2.61 2.92
N SER A 169 1.12 -1.78 1.99
CA SER A 169 1.88 -1.32 0.82
C SER A 169 2.97 -0.31 1.16
N HIS A 170 2.79 0.47 2.23
CA HIS A 170 3.74 1.50 2.66
C HIS A 170 4.72 1.05 3.76
N GLN A 171 4.57 -0.15 4.33
CA GLN A 171 5.48 -0.67 5.37
C GLN A 171 6.95 -0.57 4.98
N ALA A 172 7.32 -1.00 3.78
CA ALA A 172 8.71 -0.99 3.31
C ALA A 172 9.28 0.45 3.22
N LEU A 173 8.46 1.43 2.80
CA LEU A 173 8.84 2.83 2.77
C LEU A 173 9.09 3.36 4.19
N VAL A 174 8.18 3.11 5.12
CA VAL A 174 8.32 3.52 6.53
C VAL A 174 9.60 2.93 7.13
N LEU A 175 9.84 1.64 6.98
CA LEU A 175 11.05 0.96 7.47
C LEU A 175 12.33 1.58 6.90
N THR A 176 12.34 1.93 5.61
CA THR A 176 13.49 2.58 4.95
C THR A 176 13.72 3.98 5.53
N LEU A 177 12.67 4.78 5.73
CA LEU A 177 12.78 6.11 6.31
C LEU A 177 13.30 6.07 7.76
N LEU A 178 12.81 5.12 8.58
CA LEU A 178 13.31 4.93 9.94
C LEU A 178 14.79 4.52 9.95
N ALA A 179 15.20 3.64 9.05
CA ALA A 179 16.61 3.25 8.92
C ALA A 179 17.53 4.40 8.49
N CYS A 180 17.03 5.32 7.66
CA CYS A 180 17.78 6.50 7.20
C CYS A 180 17.73 7.68 8.17
N SER A 181 16.96 7.61 9.27
CA SER A 181 16.83 8.67 10.27
C SER A 181 18.16 8.93 11.02
N PRO A 182 18.29 10.06 11.75
CA PRO A 182 19.42 10.31 12.64
C PRO A 182 19.68 9.17 13.62
N ASP A 183 20.88 9.15 14.22
CA ASP A 183 21.32 8.18 15.24
C ASP A 183 20.53 8.35 16.54
N GLN A 184 19.25 7.99 16.48
CA GLN A 184 18.28 8.02 17.56
C GLN A 184 17.37 6.80 17.49
N ILE A 185 16.80 6.43 18.64
CA ILE A 185 15.86 5.30 18.70
C ILE A 185 14.56 5.70 18.00
N CYS A 186 14.16 4.89 17.03
CA CYS A 186 12.87 4.97 16.36
C CYS A 186 12.04 3.72 16.69
N ARG A 187 10.74 3.91 16.88
CA ARG A 187 9.78 2.85 17.19
C ARG A 187 8.58 2.96 16.27
N VAL A 188 8.07 1.82 15.83
CA VAL A 188 6.88 1.76 14.99
C VAL A 188 6.09 0.51 15.28
N ARG A 189 4.75 0.61 15.25
CA ARG A 189 3.84 -0.53 15.27
C ARG A 189 3.26 -0.71 13.88
N LEU A 190 3.47 -1.87 13.29
CA LEU A 190 2.93 -2.25 11.97
C LEU A 190 1.92 -3.37 12.13
N GLY A 191 1.03 -3.52 11.16
CA GLY A 191 0.26 -4.75 10.99
C GLY A 191 1.18 -5.93 10.65
N GLN A 192 0.61 -7.05 10.28
CA GLN A 192 1.39 -8.22 9.86
C GLN A 192 2.39 -7.83 8.76
N LEU A 193 3.66 -8.23 8.94
CA LEU A 193 4.72 -7.90 7.98
C LEU A 193 4.49 -8.62 6.64
N THR A 194 4.54 -7.84 5.56
CA THR A 194 4.46 -8.40 4.20
C THR A 194 5.79 -9.06 3.79
N PRO A 195 5.78 -9.99 2.82
CA PRO A 195 7.00 -10.55 2.25
C PRO A 195 7.96 -9.46 1.73
N ARG A 196 7.42 -8.40 1.10
CA ARG A 196 8.16 -7.22 0.65
C ARG A 196 8.84 -6.48 1.81
N SER A 197 8.14 -6.32 2.92
CA SER A 197 8.69 -5.67 4.13
C SER A 197 9.80 -6.50 4.76
N ILE A 198 9.66 -7.83 4.78
CA ILE A 198 10.71 -8.75 5.26
C ILE A 198 11.95 -8.65 4.36
N GLN A 199 11.77 -8.63 3.05
CA GLN A 199 12.89 -8.45 2.12
C GLN A 199 13.54 -7.08 2.27
N CYS A 200 12.75 -6.03 2.48
CA CYS A 200 13.24 -4.68 2.76
C CYS A 200 14.13 -4.65 4.02
N LEU A 201 13.71 -5.29 5.11
CA LEU A 201 14.49 -5.40 6.35
C LEU A 201 15.87 -6.09 6.12
N ARG A 202 15.91 -7.13 5.29
CA ARG A 202 17.16 -7.80 4.90
C ARG A 202 18.08 -6.86 4.10
N THR A 203 17.49 -6.11 3.15
CA THR A 203 18.20 -5.13 2.33
C THR A 203 18.74 -3.99 3.19
N ILE A 204 17.94 -3.43 4.09
CA ILE A 204 18.34 -2.38 5.04
C ILE A 204 19.55 -2.84 5.87
N ARG A 205 19.49 -4.05 6.40
CA ARG A 205 20.63 -4.62 7.16
C ARG A 205 21.90 -4.75 6.30
N ALA A 206 21.76 -5.19 5.05
CA ALA A 206 22.91 -5.39 4.16
C ALA A 206 23.55 -4.06 3.73
N PHE A 207 22.76 -3.01 3.45
CA PHE A 207 23.25 -1.73 2.93
C PHE A 207 23.61 -0.71 4.02
N PHE A 208 22.79 -0.61 5.07
CA PHE A 208 22.96 0.40 6.12
C PHE A 208 23.50 -0.15 7.43
N GLY A 209 23.60 -1.49 7.57
CA GLY A 209 23.98 -2.11 8.83
C GLY A 209 22.93 -1.97 9.95
N VAL A 210 21.79 -1.35 9.67
CA VAL A 210 20.72 -1.14 10.65
C VAL A 210 19.96 -2.43 10.87
N THR A 211 19.80 -2.81 12.14
CA THR A 211 19.04 -3.99 12.55
C THR A 211 17.82 -3.56 13.34
N PHE A 212 16.65 -4.09 12.95
CA PHE A 212 15.41 -3.89 13.69
C PHE A 212 15.25 -4.96 14.74
N ASN A 213 14.91 -4.55 15.97
CA ASN A 213 14.37 -5.46 16.98
C ASN A 213 12.88 -5.63 16.69
N ILE A 214 12.43 -6.87 16.51
CA ILE A 214 11.08 -7.23 16.06
C ILE A 214 10.39 -7.99 17.19
N GLN A 215 9.27 -7.48 17.67
CA GLN A 215 8.48 -8.07 18.74
C GLN A 215 7.03 -8.26 18.25
N PRO A 216 6.62 -9.50 17.91
CA PRO A 216 5.23 -9.79 17.59
C PRO A 216 4.32 -9.58 18.80
N GLU A 217 3.14 -9.02 18.56
CA GLU A 217 2.07 -8.86 19.55
C GLU A 217 0.88 -9.77 19.17
N PRO A 218 0.82 -11.01 19.66
CA PRO A 218 -0.17 -12.00 19.20
C PRO A 218 -1.62 -11.60 19.49
N GLU A 219 -1.86 -10.81 20.55
CA GLU A 219 -3.20 -10.38 20.93
C GLU A 219 -3.82 -9.40 19.93
N SER A 220 -3.01 -8.49 19.39
CA SER A 220 -3.44 -7.49 18.41
C SER A 220 -3.20 -7.92 16.96
N GLY A 221 -2.39 -8.96 16.72
CA GLY A 221 -1.93 -9.37 15.40
C GLY A 221 -0.93 -8.39 14.78
N THR A 222 -0.48 -7.39 15.55
CA THR A 222 0.49 -6.38 15.09
C THR A 222 1.94 -6.78 15.44
N VAL A 223 2.89 -6.02 14.91
CA VAL A 223 4.32 -6.22 15.15
C VAL A 223 4.92 -4.89 15.59
N PHE A 224 5.55 -4.89 16.75
CA PHE A 224 6.32 -3.75 17.24
C PHE A 224 7.76 -3.86 16.75
N LEU A 225 8.26 -2.79 16.13
CA LEU A 225 9.63 -2.72 15.63
C LEU A 225 10.35 -1.52 16.24
N SER A 226 11.63 -1.70 16.55
CA SER A 226 12.49 -0.60 16.97
C SER A 226 13.87 -0.70 16.32
N CYS A 227 14.45 0.44 15.97
CA CYS A 227 15.80 0.51 15.43
C CYS A 227 16.49 1.81 15.89
N VAL A 228 17.81 1.86 15.67
CA VAL A 228 18.59 3.10 15.71
C VAL A 228 18.91 3.47 14.26
N GLY A 229 18.61 4.70 13.86
CA GLY A 229 18.84 5.17 12.49
C GLY A 229 20.34 5.21 12.12
N ALA A 230 20.62 5.13 10.82
CA ALA A 230 22.00 5.18 10.28
C ALA A 230 22.65 6.56 10.28
N GLY A 231 21.95 7.60 10.75
CA GLY A 231 22.48 8.96 10.78
C GLY A 231 22.67 9.59 9.38
N MET A 232 21.81 9.24 8.42
CA MET A 232 21.94 9.72 7.04
C MET A 232 21.69 11.23 6.95
N ARG A 233 22.57 11.92 6.22
CA ARG A 233 22.48 13.36 5.99
C ARG A 233 22.56 13.72 4.52
N ASN A 234 21.77 14.70 4.11
CA ASN A 234 21.84 15.24 2.74
C ASN A 234 23.06 16.16 2.61
N VAL A 235 24.14 15.62 2.08
CA VAL A 235 25.41 16.36 1.89
C VAL A 235 25.33 17.43 0.80
N ALA A 236 24.34 17.39 -0.09
CA ALA A 236 24.13 18.39 -1.13
C ALA A 236 23.55 19.71 -0.57
N LYS A 237 22.94 19.68 0.61
CA LYS A 237 22.46 20.89 1.29
C LYS A 237 23.58 21.46 2.13
N ARG A 238 24.22 22.55 1.64
CA ARG A 238 25.15 23.34 2.45
C ARG A 238 24.41 23.90 3.65
N ALA A 239 25.03 23.85 4.84
CA ALA A 239 24.54 24.61 6.00
C ALA A 239 24.63 26.08 5.66
N THR A 240 23.52 26.77 5.57
CA THR A 240 23.43 28.25 5.57
C THR A 240 23.40 28.70 6.99
#